data_45676d5a2b1a510933839a9cfa883287
#
_entry.id   45676d5a2b1a510933839a9cfa883287
#
_cell.length_a   1.000
_cell.length_b   1.000
_cell.length_c   1.000
_cell.angle_alpha   90.00
_cell.angle_beta   90.00
_cell.angle_gamma   90.00
#
_symmetry.space_group_name_H-M   'P 1'
#
loop_
_entity.id
_entity.type
_entity.pdbx_description
1 polymer ?
#
loop_
_entity_poly.entity_id
_entity_poly.type
_entity_poly.pdbx_seq_one_letter_code
_entity_poly.pdbx_strand_id
1 'polypeptide(L)'
;MTQTLEEANEAMRTAVRERLDRQEAEETPRPLAGCKPAEEAAAKVLTDAWQGGCCEGKRRPANHPSSTAFVALLKEMQRLHESKSADYGSEDDPLANVRSGADFVNIEPWRGCMVRIADKVQRLRTYCRTGRLVHEGVRDTLLDLAAYSLLAIVLFDEGNDGTADRR
;
A
#
# COMPACT_ATOMS: atom_id res chain seq x y z
N MET A 1 23.12 24.71 -39.50
CA MET A 1 23.39 23.71 -38.46
C MET A 1 22.16 23.68 -37.54
N THR A 2 21.12 23.00 -37.94
CA THR A 2 19.90 22.83 -37.16
C THR A 2 19.92 21.37 -36.66
N GLN A 3 20.34 21.18 -35.40
CA GLN A 3 20.05 19.91 -34.71
C GLN A 3 18.52 19.75 -34.73
N THR A 4 18.07 18.63 -35.23
CA THR A 4 16.64 18.37 -35.29
C THR A 4 16.08 18.19 -33.86
N LEU A 5 14.84 18.57 -33.64
CA LEU A 5 14.17 18.44 -32.34
C LEU A 5 14.19 17.00 -31.85
N GLU A 6 14.28 16.03 -32.75
CA GLU A 6 14.43 14.60 -32.47
C GLU A 6 15.76 14.23 -31.82
N GLU A 7 16.89 14.77 -32.34
CA GLU A 7 18.23 14.53 -31.74
C GLU A 7 18.33 15.11 -30.33
N ALA A 8 17.75 16.26 -30.09
CA ALA A 8 17.70 16.86 -28.76
C ALA A 8 16.85 16.04 -27.78
N ASN A 9 15.71 15.51 -28.23
CA ASN A 9 14.85 14.64 -27.43
C ASN A 9 15.51 13.29 -27.11
N GLU A 10 16.26 12.74 -28.05
CA GLU A 10 16.96 11.46 -27.85
C GLU A 10 18.15 11.63 -26.89
N ALA A 11 18.88 12.71 -26.97
CA ALA A 11 19.94 13.06 -26.02
C ALA A 11 19.40 13.25 -24.60
N MET A 12 18.24 13.91 -24.48
CA MET A 12 17.56 14.10 -23.19
C MET A 12 17.10 12.78 -22.57
N ARG A 13 16.54 11.86 -23.38
CA ARG A 13 16.12 10.52 -22.91
C ARG A 13 17.31 9.69 -22.44
N THR A 14 18.44 9.76 -23.15
CA THR A 14 19.67 9.05 -22.78
C THR A 14 20.23 9.60 -21.47
N ALA A 15 20.30 10.91 -21.30
CA ALA A 15 20.78 11.55 -20.08
C ALA A 15 19.89 11.23 -18.85
N VAL A 16 18.55 11.15 -19.03
CA VAL A 16 17.63 10.73 -17.98
C VAL A 16 17.86 9.27 -17.58
N ARG A 17 18.06 8.39 -18.55
CA ARG A 17 18.30 6.96 -18.32
C ARG A 17 19.61 6.74 -17.57
N GLU A 18 20.70 7.37 -17.98
CA GLU A 18 22.00 7.31 -17.29
C GLU A 18 21.94 7.86 -15.84
N ARG A 19 21.06 8.82 -15.61
CA ARG A 19 20.86 9.37 -14.26
C ARG A 19 20.09 8.41 -13.36
N LEU A 20 19.09 7.71 -13.90
CA LEU A 20 18.32 6.67 -13.18
C LEU A 20 19.21 5.47 -12.85
N ASP A 21 19.99 4.98 -13.84
CA ASP A 21 20.90 3.85 -13.63
C ASP A 21 21.98 4.18 -12.57
N ARG A 22 22.43 5.43 -12.50
CA ARG A 22 23.37 5.90 -11.47
C ARG A 22 22.73 5.98 -10.08
N GLN A 23 21.47 6.39 -10.00
CA GLN A 23 20.73 6.41 -8.74
C GLN A 23 20.44 4.99 -8.22
N GLU A 24 20.11 4.04 -9.09
CA GLU A 24 19.91 2.63 -8.72
C GLU A 24 21.22 1.98 -8.25
N ALA A 25 22.37 2.34 -8.85
CA ALA A 25 23.68 1.84 -8.43
C ALA A 25 24.11 2.40 -7.05
N GLU A 26 23.71 3.63 -6.71
CA GLU A 26 23.98 4.24 -5.40
C GLU A 26 23.02 3.78 -4.30
N GLU A 27 21.82 3.31 -4.67
CA GLU A 27 20.75 2.87 -3.74
C GLU A 27 20.82 1.38 -3.37
N THR A 28 21.83 0.64 -3.83
CA THR A 28 22.02 -0.73 -3.36
C THR A 28 22.31 -0.70 -1.85
N PRO A 29 21.42 -1.26 -1.00
CA PRO A 29 21.63 -1.25 0.43
C PRO A 29 22.92 -2.02 0.74
N ARG A 30 23.87 -1.36 1.41
CA ARG A 30 25.07 -2.03 1.93
C ARG A 30 24.61 -3.15 2.85
N PRO A 31 25.07 -4.38 2.64
CA PRO A 31 24.74 -5.47 3.58
C PRO A 31 25.24 -5.06 4.96
N LEU A 32 24.35 -5.05 5.94
CA LEU A 32 24.69 -4.84 7.33
C LEU A 32 25.68 -5.94 7.75
N ALA A 33 26.91 -5.57 8.00
CA ALA A 33 27.94 -6.49 8.45
C ALA A 33 27.49 -7.12 9.77
N GLY A 34 27.22 -8.43 9.75
CA GLY A 34 26.86 -9.20 10.93
C GLY A 34 25.51 -9.95 10.87
N CYS A 35 24.65 -9.70 9.88
CA CYS A 35 23.48 -10.54 9.67
C CYS A 35 23.85 -11.72 8.77
N LYS A 36 23.77 -12.94 9.33
CA LYS A 36 23.73 -14.18 8.51
C LYS A 36 22.54 -14.04 7.56
N PRO A 37 22.64 -14.56 6.32
CA PRO A 37 21.64 -14.30 5.31
C PRO A 37 20.24 -14.68 5.80
N ALA A 38 19.32 -13.73 5.80
CA ALA A 38 17.94 -13.90 6.20
C ALA A 38 17.22 -15.00 5.37
N GLU A 39 17.77 -15.34 4.23
CA GLU A 39 17.30 -16.43 3.36
C GLU A 39 17.40 -17.82 3.97
N GLU A 40 18.50 -18.15 4.69
CA GLU A 40 18.63 -19.45 5.36
C GLU A 40 17.69 -19.58 6.55
N ALA A 41 17.48 -18.49 7.30
CA ALA A 41 16.54 -18.46 8.41
C ALA A 41 15.09 -18.56 7.92
N ALA A 42 14.75 -17.87 6.84
CA ALA A 42 13.42 -17.91 6.22
C ALA A 42 13.15 -19.29 5.57
N ALA A 43 14.14 -19.87 4.88
CA ALA A 43 14.02 -21.21 4.29
C ALA A 43 13.83 -22.28 5.35
N LYS A 44 14.52 -22.18 6.48
CA LYS A 44 14.37 -23.11 7.61
C LYS A 44 13.00 -23.00 8.27
N VAL A 45 12.49 -21.78 8.48
CA VAL A 45 11.15 -21.54 9.04
C VAL A 45 10.06 -22.10 8.10
N LEU A 46 10.23 -21.93 6.79
CA LEU A 46 9.30 -22.46 5.79
C LEU A 46 9.35 -24.00 5.71
N THR A 47 10.55 -24.62 5.79
CA THR A 47 10.69 -26.09 5.76
C THR A 47 10.18 -26.71 7.06
N ASP A 48 10.46 -26.12 8.21
CA ASP A 48 9.97 -26.62 9.50
C ASP A 48 8.45 -26.49 9.61
N ALA A 49 7.86 -25.43 9.03
CA ALA A 49 6.41 -25.25 8.94
C ALA A 49 5.74 -26.24 7.97
N TRP A 50 6.46 -26.69 6.93
CA TRP A 50 5.92 -27.64 5.94
C TRP A 50 6.09 -29.10 6.34
N GLN A 51 7.12 -29.45 7.15
CA GLN A 51 7.37 -30.80 7.65
C GLN A 51 6.61 -31.12 8.95
N GLY A 52 6.08 -30.11 9.62
CA GLY A 52 5.12 -30.28 10.71
C GLY A 52 3.81 -30.74 10.13
N GLY A 53 3.57 -32.04 10.12
CA GLY A 53 2.41 -32.72 9.56
C GLY A 53 1.11 -31.99 9.79
N CYS A 54 0.22 -32.15 8.80
CA CYS A 54 -1.17 -31.75 8.75
C CYS A 54 -1.73 -31.32 10.11
N CYS A 55 -1.96 -30.04 10.28
CA CYS A 55 -2.33 -29.40 11.53
C CYS A 55 -3.64 -29.99 12.05
N GLU A 56 -3.54 -31.03 12.84
CA GLU A 56 -4.59 -31.40 13.76
C GLU A 56 -4.86 -30.16 14.64
N GLY A 57 -6.01 -29.54 14.36
CA GLY A 57 -6.40 -28.21 14.77
C GLY A 57 -6.12 -27.86 16.23
N LYS A 58 -4.95 -27.32 16.50
CA LYS A 58 -4.80 -26.40 17.62
C LYS A 58 -5.56 -25.12 17.23
N ARG A 59 -6.86 -25.10 17.50
CA ARG A 59 -7.63 -23.84 17.48
C ARG A 59 -6.88 -22.87 18.35
N ARG A 60 -6.28 -21.85 17.73
CA ARG A 60 -5.70 -20.74 18.50
C ARG A 60 -6.81 -20.24 19.40
N PRO A 61 -6.56 -20.06 20.70
CA PRO A 61 -7.60 -19.59 21.59
C PRO A 61 -8.15 -18.29 21.04
N ALA A 62 -9.47 -18.24 20.84
CA ALA A 62 -10.18 -17.06 20.34
C ALA A 62 -9.93 -15.80 21.20
N ASN A 63 -9.40 -15.99 22.40
CA ASN A 63 -9.13 -14.97 23.40
C ASN A 63 -7.64 -14.58 23.52
N HIS A 64 -6.80 -14.86 22.53
CA HIS A 64 -5.41 -14.36 22.60
C HIS A 64 -5.41 -12.82 22.60
N PRO A 65 -4.63 -12.13 23.47
CA PRO A 65 -4.65 -10.66 23.58
C PRO A 65 -4.43 -9.95 22.24
N SER A 66 -3.56 -10.45 21.38
CA SER A 66 -3.31 -9.89 20.05
C SER A 66 -4.53 -10.03 19.12
N SER A 67 -5.30 -11.12 19.23
CA SER A 67 -6.53 -11.31 18.46
C SER A 67 -7.63 -10.34 18.94
N THR A 68 -7.75 -10.15 20.23
CA THR A 68 -8.68 -9.18 20.84
C THR A 68 -8.32 -7.75 20.42
N ALA A 69 -7.02 -7.40 20.44
CA ALA A 69 -6.54 -6.10 19.99
C ALA A 69 -6.81 -5.87 18.50
N PHE A 70 -6.61 -6.89 17.66
CA PHE A 70 -6.92 -6.81 16.22
C PHE A 70 -8.43 -6.55 15.98
N VAL A 71 -9.31 -7.28 16.67
CA VAL A 71 -10.77 -7.05 16.57
C VAL A 71 -11.14 -5.64 17.07
N ALA A 72 -10.48 -5.13 18.10
CA ALA A 72 -10.70 -3.76 18.57
C ALA A 72 -10.30 -2.73 17.51
N LEU A 73 -9.19 -2.94 16.77
CA LEU A 73 -8.78 -2.10 15.66
C LEU A 73 -9.77 -2.12 14.49
N LEU A 74 -10.35 -3.27 14.16
CA LEU A 74 -11.40 -3.35 13.13
C LEU A 74 -12.63 -2.50 13.51
N LYS A 75 -13.03 -2.50 14.77
CA LYS A 75 -14.13 -1.65 15.26
C LYS A 75 -13.77 -0.16 15.22
N GLU A 76 -12.52 0.18 15.52
CA GLU A 76 -12.02 1.56 15.39
C GLU A 76 -12.04 2.01 13.93
N MET A 77 -11.59 1.17 13.01
CA MET A 77 -11.64 1.44 11.56
C MET A 77 -13.07 1.63 11.06
N GLN A 78 -14.03 0.81 11.53
CA GLN A 78 -15.44 0.99 11.20
C GLN A 78 -15.94 2.37 11.61
N ARG A 79 -15.69 2.80 12.85
CA ARG A 79 -16.09 4.14 13.33
C ARG A 79 -15.42 5.26 12.53
N LEU A 80 -14.16 5.09 12.18
CA LEU A 80 -13.43 6.05 11.37
C LEU A 80 -14.05 6.16 9.97
N HIS A 81 -14.43 5.05 9.37
CA HIS A 81 -15.11 5.02 8.08
C HIS A 81 -16.47 5.73 8.16
N GLU A 82 -17.31 5.39 9.15
CA GLU A 82 -18.61 6.01 9.37
C GLU A 82 -18.48 7.55 9.53
N SER A 83 -17.52 8.00 10.35
CA SER A 83 -17.28 9.44 10.54
C SER A 83 -16.83 10.12 9.26
N LYS A 84 -15.86 9.55 8.53
CA LYS A 84 -15.37 10.13 7.28
C LYS A 84 -16.43 10.12 6.18
N SER A 85 -17.27 9.08 6.13
CA SER A 85 -18.38 9.01 5.17
C SER A 85 -19.43 10.08 5.44
N ALA A 86 -19.68 10.42 6.70
CA ALA A 86 -20.57 11.52 7.05
C ALA A 86 -20.04 12.90 6.61
N ASP A 87 -18.70 13.09 6.66
CA ASP A 87 -18.09 14.36 6.29
C ASP A 87 -17.87 14.51 4.77
N TYR A 88 -17.57 13.43 4.07
CA TYR A 88 -17.10 13.44 2.68
C TYR A 88 -17.98 12.66 1.70
N GLY A 89 -18.94 11.88 2.19
CA GLY A 89 -19.93 11.18 1.37
C GLY A 89 -21.03 12.10 0.91
N SER A 90 -21.87 11.60 0.00
CA SER A 90 -23.19 12.17 -0.31
C SER A 90 -24.28 11.38 0.40
N GLU A 91 -25.53 11.86 0.32
CA GLU A 91 -26.69 11.12 0.89
C GLU A 91 -26.83 9.71 0.30
N ASP A 92 -26.43 9.53 -0.96
CA ASP A 92 -26.59 8.29 -1.71
C ASP A 92 -25.29 7.47 -1.83
N ASP A 93 -24.11 8.08 -1.62
CA ASP A 93 -22.83 7.43 -1.82
C ASP A 93 -21.81 7.82 -0.74
N PRO A 94 -21.51 6.92 0.21
CA PRO A 94 -20.51 7.17 1.25
C PRO A 94 -19.08 7.34 0.73
N LEU A 95 -18.80 6.95 -0.52
CA LEU A 95 -17.49 7.04 -1.17
C LEU A 95 -17.43 8.10 -2.27
N ALA A 96 -18.40 9.01 -2.33
CA ALA A 96 -18.53 10.03 -3.37
C ALA A 96 -17.24 10.83 -3.59
N ASN A 97 -16.52 11.20 -2.53
CA ASN A 97 -15.28 11.94 -2.62
C ASN A 97 -14.15 11.16 -3.33
N VAL A 98 -14.09 9.84 -3.10
CA VAL A 98 -13.07 8.99 -3.76
C VAL A 98 -13.39 8.85 -5.25
N ARG A 99 -14.67 8.65 -5.58
CA ARG A 99 -15.14 8.55 -6.98
C ARG A 99 -14.93 9.87 -7.73
N SER A 100 -15.37 10.99 -7.15
CA SER A 100 -15.18 12.31 -7.76
C SER A 100 -13.71 12.67 -7.97
N GLY A 101 -12.84 12.30 -7.00
CA GLY A 101 -11.40 12.51 -7.15
C GLY A 101 -10.78 11.67 -8.26
N ALA A 102 -11.24 10.44 -8.44
CA ALA A 102 -10.80 9.55 -9.51
C ALA A 102 -11.31 10.04 -10.88
N ASP A 103 -12.58 10.45 -10.95
CA ASP A 103 -13.21 11.01 -12.17
C ASP A 103 -12.50 12.29 -12.63
N PHE A 104 -12.10 13.16 -11.69
CA PHE A 104 -11.37 14.39 -12.02
C PHE A 104 -10.07 14.12 -12.78
N VAL A 105 -9.39 13.03 -12.50
CA VAL A 105 -8.13 12.62 -13.17
C VAL A 105 -8.33 11.50 -14.18
N ASN A 106 -9.60 11.13 -14.45
CA ASN A 106 -9.99 10.11 -15.42
C ASN A 106 -9.33 8.74 -15.19
N ILE A 107 -9.39 8.26 -13.93
CA ILE A 107 -8.94 6.92 -13.54
C ILE A 107 -10.07 6.15 -12.86
N GLU A 108 -9.92 4.84 -12.76
CA GLU A 108 -10.86 4.00 -12.01
C GLU A 108 -10.79 4.32 -10.51
N PRO A 109 -11.92 4.34 -9.77
CA PRO A 109 -11.98 4.74 -8.35
C PRO A 109 -11.02 3.98 -7.44
N TRP A 110 -10.86 2.67 -7.62
CA TRP A 110 -9.90 1.87 -6.84
C TRP A 110 -8.44 2.33 -7.04
N ARG A 111 -8.10 2.82 -8.25
CA ARG A 111 -6.77 3.41 -8.53
C ARG A 111 -6.56 4.73 -7.79
N GLY A 112 -7.63 5.49 -7.56
CA GLY A 112 -7.60 6.66 -6.68
C GLY A 112 -7.17 6.30 -5.25
N CYS A 113 -7.66 5.17 -4.73
CA CYS A 113 -7.21 4.64 -3.45
C CYS A 113 -5.72 4.26 -3.47
N MET A 114 -5.21 3.69 -4.57
CA MET A 114 -3.78 3.34 -4.70
C MET A 114 -2.86 4.56 -4.63
N VAL A 115 -3.29 5.72 -5.14
CA VAL A 115 -2.56 6.99 -4.98
C VAL A 115 -2.46 7.37 -3.50
N ARG A 116 -3.56 7.26 -2.75
CA ARG A 116 -3.56 7.53 -1.30
C ARG A 116 -2.71 6.55 -0.52
N ILE A 117 -2.70 5.28 -0.91
CA ILE A 117 -1.81 4.26 -0.34
C ILE A 117 -0.35 4.65 -0.56
N ALA A 118 0.02 5.06 -1.78
CA ALA A 118 1.38 5.50 -2.10
C ALA A 118 1.85 6.67 -1.21
N ASP A 119 0.98 7.66 -0.97
CA ASP A 119 1.27 8.78 -0.06
C ASP A 119 1.58 8.30 1.38
N LYS A 120 0.78 7.35 1.89
CA LYS A 120 0.98 6.80 3.24
C LYS A 120 2.25 5.96 3.33
N VAL A 121 2.56 5.18 2.30
CA VAL A 121 3.83 4.43 2.20
C VAL A 121 5.03 5.39 2.19
N GLN A 122 4.95 6.49 1.44
CA GLN A 122 6.02 7.49 1.41
C GLN A 122 6.24 8.16 2.78
N ARG A 123 5.17 8.40 3.55
CA ARG A 123 5.29 8.89 4.95
C ARG A 123 5.99 7.88 5.84
N LEU A 124 5.63 6.58 5.75
CA LEU A 124 6.29 5.52 6.52
C LEU A 124 7.77 5.39 6.15
N ARG A 125 8.13 5.51 4.87
CA ARG A 125 9.54 5.57 4.42
C ARG A 125 10.29 6.74 5.07
N THR A 126 9.66 7.92 5.12
CA THR A 126 10.24 9.09 5.79
C THR A 126 10.46 8.83 7.27
N TYR A 127 9.48 8.21 7.96
CA TYR A 127 9.63 7.82 9.35
C TYR A 127 10.79 6.83 9.56
N CYS A 128 10.88 5.79 8.74
CA CYS A 128 11.98 4.82 8.82
C CYS A 128 13.36 5.47 8.68
N ARG A 129 13.46 6.52 7.87
CA ARG A 129 14.72 7.25 7.65
C ARG A 129 15.02 8.26 8.74
N THR A 130 14.02 8.98 9.26
CA THR A 130 14.20 10.13 10.14
C THR A 130 13.81 9.89 11.60
N GLY A 131 13.11 8.81 11.89
CA GLY A 131 12.57 8.46 13.20
C GLY A 131 11.40 9.33 13.65
N ARG A 132 10.86 10.22 12.80
CA ARG A 132 9.77 11.15 13.19
C ARG A 132 8.89 11.55 12.00
N LEU A 133 7.63 11.87 12.32
CA LEU A 133 6.66 12.51 11.44
C LEU A 133 6.20 13.83 12.09
N VAL A 134 5.89 14.85 11.29
CA VAL A 134 5.59 16.19 11.79
C VAL A 134 4.11 16.37 12.14
N HIS A 135 3.19 15.81 11.32
CA HIS A 135 1.76 16.14 11.42
C HIS A 135 0.89 14.99 11.90
N GLU A 136 1.19 13.76 11.57
CA GLU A 136 0.41 12.57 11.94
C GLU A 136 1.32 11.49 12.49
N GLY A 137 0.81 10.70 13.45
CA GLY A 137 1.52 9.56 14.02
C GLY A 137 1.70 8.41 13.03
N VAL A 138 2.67 7.54 13.32
CA VAL A 138 2.85 6.29 12.56
C VAL A 138 1.59 5.43 12.63
N ARG A 139 0.96 5.36 13.81
CA ARG A 139 -0.27 4.59 14.01
C ARG A 139 -1.41 5.07 13.12
N ASP A 140 -1.61 6.38 13.03
CA ASP A 140 -2.67 6.97 12.21
C ASP A 140 -2.40 6.73 10.73
N THR A 141 -1.14 6.86 10.31
CA THR A 141 -0.71 6.54 8.95
C THR A 141 -0.98 5.06 8.59
N LEU A 142 -0.75 4.13 9.52
CA LEU A 142 -1.03 2.70 9.33
C LEU A 142 -2.54 2.40 9.27
N LEU A 143 -3.35 3.07 10.09
CA LEU A 143 -4.81 2.95 10.04
C LEU A 143 -5.37 3.48 8.71
N ASP A 144 -4.88 4.62 8.25
CA ASP A 144 -5.26 5.17 6.95
C ASP A 144 -4.86 4.23 5.79
N LEU A 145 -3.65 3.66 5.84
CA LEU A 145 -3.19 2.70 4.86
C LEU A 145 -4.13 1.48 4.80
N ALA A 146 -4.51 0.93 5.96
CA ALA A 146 -5.44 -0.19 6.04
C ALA A 146 -6.84 0.20 5.53
N ALA A 147 -7.34 1.38 5.88
CA ALA A 147 -8.64 1.88 5.41
C ALA A 147 -8.66 2.01 3.89
N TYR A 148 -7.67 2.67 3.28
CA TYR A 148 -7.60 2.80 1.82
C TYR A 148 -7.43 1.47 1.11
N SER A 149 -6.77 0.48 1.73
CA SER A 149 -6.67 -0.88 1.18
C SER A 149 -8.03 -1.58 1.14
N LEU A 150 -8.84 -1.45 2.18
CA LEU A 150 -10.21 -2.00 2.21
C LEU A 150 -11.13 -1.27 1.21
N LEU A 151 -11.05 0.05 1.11
CA LEU A 151 -11.81 0.82 0.14
C LEU A 151 -11.42 0.45 -1.30
N ALA A 152 -10.14 0.21 -1.56
CA ALA A 152 -9.68 -0.25 -2.87
C ALA A 152 -10.31 -1.61 -3.26
N ILE A 153 -10.45 -2.54 -2.32
CA ILE A 153 -11.10 -3.83 -2.56
C ILE A 153 -12.57 -3.62 -2.91
N VAL A 154 -13.31 -2.85 -2.11
CA VAL A 154 -14.74 -2.57 -2.35
C VAL A 154 -14.95 -1.97 -3.75
N LEU A 155 -14.19 -0.93 -4.10
CA LEU A 155 -14.31 -0.25 -5.39
C LEU A 155 -13.82 -1.10 -6.58
N PHE A 156 -12.87 -2.01 -6.34
CA PHE A 156 -12.41 -2.97 -7.34
C PHE A 156 -13.47 -4.03 -7.64
N ASP A 157 -14.09 -4.58 -6.60
CA ASP A 157 -15.16 -5.59 -6.72
C ASP A 157 -16.38 -4.99 -7.42
N GLU A 158 -16.83 -3.79 -7.05
CA GLU A 158 -17.92 -3.07 -7.73
C GLU A 158 -17.63 -2.84 -9.22
N GLY A 159 -16.41 -2.50 -9.58
CA GLY A 159 -16.00 -2.33 -10.97
C GLY A 159 -16.02 -3.63 -11.77
N ASN A 160 -15.76 -4.76 -11.13
CA ASN A 160 -15.76 -6.08 -11.77
C ASN A 160 -17.15 -6.71 -11.84
N ASP A 161 -17.99 -6.55 -10.83
CA ASP A 161 -19.38 -7.03 -10.83
C ASP A 161 -20.19 -6.40 -11.96
N GLY A 162 -19.96 -5.12 -12.26
CA GLY A 162 -20.55 -4.43 -13.41
C GLY A 162 -20.08 -4.95 -14.78
N THR A 163 -19.00 -5.74 -14.86
CA THR A 163 -18.47 -6.34 -16.09
C THR A 163 -18.93 -7.79 -16.30
N ALA A 164 -19.36 -8.48 -15.26
CA ALA A 164 -19.82 -9.86 -15.33
C ALA A 164 -21.16 -9.99 -16.11
N ASP A 165 -21.99 -8.96 -16.08
CA ASP A 165 -23.29 -8.92 -16.79
C ASP A 165 -23.17 -8.55 -18.28
N ARG A 166 -21.96 -8.31 -18.80
CA ARG A 166 -21.71 -7.94 -20.22
C ARG A 166 -20.97 -9.00 -21.04
N ARG A 167 -20.86 -10.25 -20.53
CA ARG A 167 -20.23 -11.36 -21.28
C ARG A 167 -21.20 -12.45 -21.66
#